data_b98604da44b8dae44c3bfca3a794c960
#
_entry.id   b98604da44b8dae44c3bfca3a794c960
#
_cell.length_a   1.000
_cell.length_b   1.000
_cell.length_c   1.000
_cell.angle_alpha   90.00
_cell.angle_beta   90.00
_cell.angle_gamma   90.00
#
_symmetry.space_group_name_H-M   'P 1'
#
loop_
_entity.id
_entity.type
_entity.pdbx_description
1 polymer ?
#
loop_
_entity_poly.entity_id
_entity_poly.type
_entity_poly.pdbx_seq_one_letter_code
_entity_poly.pdbx_strand_id
1 'polypeptide(L)'
;PVPGQPDSAATRPVAHRLVLVFGSDQGLVGQFNEGIAERVLSHLSDPAVPTTVWTVGERVHVRLLDAGLAVQGPLAVPQSVKGITTLVGRLLLETVTAQAAVASTELLVFHNQSAANSTVEVVQHRLLPLDAHWRQALIADPWPTRSLPQVVGGAAETLRTLVGEYLFVSLFRACAESLASENASRLAAMERADQNISELLETLRSRFNQLRQSGIGEELFDVISGFEALTPAAREKPAAAQRAASRVTASPHGDQT
;
A
#
# COMPACT_ATOMS: atom_id res chain seq x y z
N PRO A 1 22.41 31.00 -20.82
CA PRO A 1 22.85 31.97 -19.81
C PRO A 1 22.84 33.33 -20.45
N VAL A 2 22.02 34.25 -19.95
CA VAL A 2 22.10 35.66 -20.29
C VAL A 2 23.34 36.15 -19.56
N PRO A 3 24.38 36.64 -20.27
CA PRO A 3 25.58 37.14 -19.62
C PRO A 3 25.22 38.39 -18.82
N GLY A 4 25.41 38.40 -17.51
CA GLY A 4 25.33 39.59 -16.69
C GLY A 4 24.32 39.58 -15.53
N GLN A 5 23.64 38.50 -15.24
CA GLN A 5 22.89 38.42 -14.00
C GLN A 5 23.72 37.76 -12.92
N PRO A 6 23.99 38.47 -11.81
CA PRO A 6 24.74 37.87 -10.70
C PRO A 6 24.01 36.63 -10.19
N ASP A 7 24.73 35.57 -9.90
CA ASP A 7 24.30 34.36 -9.23
C ASP A 7 23.81 34.65 -7.80
N SER A 8 22.80 35.45 -7.67
CA SER A 8 22.05 35.67 -6.44
C SER A 8 20.89 34.68 -6.34
N ALA A 9 21.21 33.40 -6.55
CA ALA A 9 20.35 32.29 -6.10
C ALA A 9 20.69 31.98 -4.63
N ALA A 10 20.78 33.01 -3.78
CA ALA A 10 20.46 32.86 -2.37
C ALA A 10 19.04 32.26 -2.33
N THR A 11 18.94 31.03 -1.85
CA THR A 11 17.68 30.30 -1.66
C THR A 11 16.75 31.24 -0.88
N ARG A 12 15.81 31.89 -1.57
CA ARG A 12 14.84 32.74 -0.87
C ARG A 12 14.14 31.85 0.14
N PRO A 13 13.98 32.29 1.40
CA PRO A 13 13.27 31.48 2.37
C PRO A 13 11.88 31.16 1.83
N VAL A 14 11.49 29.91 1.97
CA VAL A 14 10.17 29.43 1.57
C VAL A 14 9.13 30.15 2.46
N ALA A 15 8.28 30.95 1.86
CA ALA A 15 7.25 31.71 2.57
C ALA A 15 5.91 30.97 2.64
N HIS A 16 5.67 30.04 1.74
CA HIS A 16 4.47 29.19 1.70
C HIS A 16 4.80 27.84 1.06
N ARG A 17 4.14 26.79 1.54
CA ARG A 17 4.29 25.43 0.99
C ARG A 17 2.95 24.94 0.47
N LEU A 18 2.92 24.49 -0.77
CA LEU A 18 1.81 23.78 -1.39
C LEU A 18 2.18 22.31 -1.53
N VAL A 19 1.37 21.43 -0.95
CA VAL A 19 1.60 19.99 -0.95
C VAL A 19 0.46 19.31 -1.69
N LEU A 20 0.80 18.50 -2.68
CA LEU A 20 -0.16 17.66 -3.40
C LEU A 20 0.07 16.21 -3.03
N VAL A 21 -0.97 15.52 -2.57
CA VAL A 21 -0.91 14.13 -2.11
C VAL A 21 -1.85 13.26 -2.94
N PHE A 22 -1.30 12.27 -3.64
CA PHE A 22 -2.05 11.32 -4.44
C PHE A 22 -2.29 10.02 -3.67
N GLY A 23 -3.54 9.76 -3.30
CA GLY A 23 -4.01 8.54 -2.66
C GLY A 23 -5.06 7.81 -3.50
N SER A 24 -5.95 7.06 -2.85
CA SER A 24 -7.04 6.34 -3.49
C SER A 24 -8.42 6.78 -2.98
N ASP A 25 -9.45 6.62 -3.81
CA ASP A 25 -10.84 6.81 -3.40
C ASP A 25 -11.39 5.56 -2.69
N GLN A 26 -10.97 4.37 -3.11
CA GLN A 26 -11.48 3.10 -2.62
C GLN A 26 -10.45 2.38 -1.75
N GLY A 27 -10.94 1.48 -0.88
CA GLY A 27 -10.11 0.59 -0.09
C GLY A 27 -9.57 -0.61 -0.88
N LEU A 28 -9.14 -1.64 -0.13
CA LEU A 28 -8.55 -2.89 -0.66
C LEU A 28 -7.24 -2.66 -1.44
N VAL A 29 -6.48 -1.67 -1.02
CA VAL A 29 -5.18 -1.30 -1.61
C VAL A 29 -4.01 -1.57 -0.65
N GLY A 30 -4.22 -2.39 0.39
CA GLY A 30 -3.22 -2.64 1.42
C GLY A 30 -2.83 -1.35 2.16
N GLN A 31 -1.55 -1.13 2.38
CA GLN A 31 -1.02 0.03 3.10
C GLN A 31 -0.75 1.26 2.21
N PHE A 32 -1.37 1.34 1.04
CA PHE A 32 -1.15 2.38 0.04
C PHE A 32 -1.36 3.80 0.59
N ASN A 33 -2.46 4.02 1.33
CA ASN A 33 -2.79 5.33 1.88
C ASN A 33 -2.09 5.59 3.22
N GLU A 34 -1.82 4.54 3.99
CA GLU A 34 -1.12 4.61 5.27
C GLU A 34 0.32 5.10 5.07
N GLY A 35 1.06 4.45 4.18
CA GLY A 35 2.47 4.79 3.95
C GLY A 35 2.66 6.22 3.43
N ILE A 36 1.78 6.68 2.51
CA ILE A 36 1.89 8.05 2.00
C ILE A 36 1.48 9.08 3.08
N ALA A 37 0.47 8.80 3.89
CA ALA A 37 0.07 9.70 4.98
C ALA A 37 1.19 9.85 6.03
N GLU A 38 1.81 8.74 6.46
CA GLU A 38 2.95 8.75 7.37
C GLU A 38 4.12 9.58 6.81
N ARG A 39 4.43 9.42 5.52
CA ARG A 39 5.49 10.17 4.86
C ARG A 39 5.21 11.66 4.81
N VAL A 40 3.97 12.05 4.51
CA VAL A 40 3.52 13.45 4.51
C VAL A 40 3.62 14.03 5.92
N LEU A 41 3.10 13.36 6.94
CA LEU A 41 3.12 13.81 8.32
C LEU A 41 4.55 13.97 8.84
N SER A 42 5.43 13.02 8.55
CA SER A 42 6.86 13.10 8.94
C SER A 42 7.57 14.30 8.31
N HIS A 43 7.22 14.63 7.05
CA HIS A 43 7.81 15.76 6.34
C HIS A 43 7.26 17.11 6.81
N LEU A 44 5.98 17.17 7.22
CA LEU A 44 5.31 18.40 7.64
C LEU A 44 5.35 18.64 9.15
N SER A 45 6.20 17.93 9.87
CA SER A 45 6.35 18.06 11.34
C SER A 45 6.87 19.44 11.78
N ASP A 46 7.45 20.22 10.86
CA ASP A 46 7.93 21.59 11.14
C ASP A 46 6.82 22.62 10.81
N PRO A 47 6.22 23.28 11.82
CA PRO A 47 5.17 24.24 11.61
C PRO A 47 5.65 25.63 11.14
N ALA A 48 6.95 25.81 10.92
CA ALA A 48 7.55 27.13 10.64
C ALA A 48 7.06 27.76 9.32
N VAL A 49 6.58 26.96 8.37
CA VAL A 49 6.12 27.43 7.05
C VAL A 49 4.63 27.20 6.89
N PRO A 50 3.81 28.24 6.62
CA PRO A 50 2.41 28.09 6.27
C PRO A 50 2.25 27.09 5.12
N THR A 51 1.45 26.04 5.35
CA THR A 51 1.32 24.92 4.41
C THR A 51 -0.13 24.72 4.02
N THR A 52 -0.40 24.62 2.71
CA THR A 52 -1.68 24.21 2.16
C THR A 52 -1.50 22.80 1.56
N VAL A 53 -2.33 21.85 1.97
CA VAL A 53 -2.28 20.46 1.50
C VAL A 53 -3.53 20.15 0.69
N TRP A 54 -3.35 19.76 -0.57
CA TRP A 54 -4.41 19.23 -1.44
C TRP A 54 -4.30 17.73 -1.55
N THR A 55 -5.42 17.05 -1.41
CA THR A 55 -5.49 15.60 -1.52
C THR A 55 -6.28 15.17 -2.77
N VAL A 56 -5.75 14.17 -3.45
CA VAL A 56 -6.42 13.41 -4.50
C VAL A 56 -6.71 12.03 -3.92
N GLY A 57 -7.98 11.67 -3.80
CA GLY A 57 -8.42 10.44 -3.16
C GLY A 57 -9.00 10.67 -1.75
N GLU A 58 -10.17 10.08 -1.54
CA GLU A 58 -10.91 10.24 -0.29
C GLU A 58 -10.23 9.54 0.89
N ARG A 59 -9.63 8.38 0.66
CA ARG A 59 -9.01 7.58 1.74
C ARG A 59 -7.82 8.27 2.37
N VAL A 60 -6.92 8.84 1.57
CA VAL A 60 -5.78 9.61 2.10
C VAL A 60 -6.24 10.92 2.76
N HIS A 61 -7.30 11.55 2.22
CA HIS A 61 -7.89 12.75 2.79
C HIS A 61 -8.36 12.52 4.23
N VAL A 62 -9.21 11.52 4.44
CA VAL A 62 -9.71 11.15 5.79
C VAL A 62 -8.53 10.81 6.70
N ARG A 63 -7.55 10.04 6.22
CA ARG A 63 -6.39 9.65 7.03
C ARG A 63 -5.57 10.83 7.54
N LEU A 64 -5.37 11.84 6.69
CA LEU A 64 -4.65 13.07 7.07
C LEU A 64 -5.47 13.97 8.01
N LEU A 65 -6.80 14.04 7.82
CA LEU A 65 -7.71 14.73 8.75
C LEU A 65 -7.70 14.07 10.12
N ASP A 66 -7.79 12.75 10.20
CA ASP A 66 -7.75 11.98 11.45
C ASP A 66 -6.42 12.18 12.21
N ALA A 67 -5.33 12.43 11.47
CA ALA A 67 -4.03 12.77 12.03
C ALA A 67 -3.91 14.25 12.44
N GLY A 68 -4.99 15.05 12.31
CA GLY A 68 -5.03 16.44 12.71
C GLY A 68 -4.47 17.45 11.71
N LEU A 69 -4.19 17.02 10.47
CA LEU A 69 -3.70 17.91 9.43
C LEU A 69 -4.86 18.57 8.69
N ALA A 70 -4.83 19.91 8.57
CA ALA A 70 -5.79 20.64 7.77
C ALA A 70 -5.52 20.42 6.28
N VAL A 71 -6.45 19.79 5.56
CA VAL A 71 -6.32 19.44 4.15
C VAL A 71 -7.47 20.00 3.32
N GLN A 72 -7.17 20.32 2.06
CA GLN A 72 -8.13 20.73 1.05
C GLN A 72 -8.51 19.54 0.15
N GLY A 73 -9.70 19.57 -0.41
CA GLY A 73 -10.22 18.47 -1.24
C GLY A 73 -11.32 17.70 -0.52
N PRO A 74 -11.50 16.38 -0.74
CA PRO A 74 -10.74 15.55 -1.68
C PRO A 74 -11.08 15.83 -3.15
N LEU A 75 -10.08 15.73 -4.02
CA LEU A 75 -10.29 15.63 -5.45
C LEU A 75 -10.45 14.15 -5.82
N ALA A 76 -11.40 13.85 -6.71
CA ALA A 76 -11.64 12.47 -7.12
C ALA A 76 -10.45 11.91 -7.93
N VAL A 77 -10.10 10.65 -7.68
CA VAL A 77 -9.09 9.93 -8.45
C VAL A 77 -9.62 9.64 -9.87
N PRO A 78 -8.86 9.94 -10.94
CA PRO A 78 -9.30 9.67 -12.29
C PRO A 78 -9.41 8.16 -12.54
N GLN A 79 -10.55 7.72 -13.11
CA GLN A 79 -10.80 6.30 -13.43
C GLN A 79 -10.07 5.85 -14.71
N SER A 80 -9.47 6.76 -15.45
CA SER A 80 -8.75 6.48 -16.70
C SER A 80 -7.72 7.56 -17.00
N VAL A 81 -6.78 7.22 -17.89
CA VAL A 81 -5.74 8.16 -18.37
C VAL A 81 -6.33 9.46 -18.90
N LYS A 82 -7.51 9.40 -19.56
CA LYS A 82 -8.18 10.61 -20.08
C LYS A 82 -8.61 11.58 -18.98
N GLY A 83 -8.97 11.08 -17.81
CA GLY A 83 -9.35 11.91 -16.66
C GLY A 83 -8.17 12.63 -16.00
N ILE A 84 -6.94 12.14 -16.19
CA ILE A 84 -5.74 12.74 -15.59
C ILE A 84 -5.54 14.18 -16.05
N THR A 85 -5.73 14.46 -17.33
CA THR A 85 -5.56 15.81 -17.89
C THR A 85 -6.45 16.84 -17.19
N THR A 86 -7.71 16.49 -16.91
CA THR A 86 -8.66 17.38 -16.24
C THR A 86 -8.24 17.65 -14.80
N LEU A 87 -7.84 16.59 -14.07
CA LEU A 87 -7.35 16.72 -12.69
C LEU A 87 -6.08 17.58 -12.63
N VAL A 88 -5.11 17.31 -13.49
CA VAL A 88 -3.84 18.05 -13.54
C VAL A 88 -4.09 19.52 -13.88
N GLY A 89 -5.00 19.82 -14.82
CA GLY A 89 -5.39 21.19 -15.12
C GLY A 89 -5.93 21.93 -13.89
N ARG A 90 -6.75 21.28 -13.07
CA ARG A 90 -7.25 21.83 -11.81
C ARG A 90 -6.13 22.06 -10.80
N LEU A 91 -5.24 21.09 -10.59
CA LEU A 91 -4.10 21.21 -9.67
C LEU A 91 -3.13 22.32 -10.10
N LEU A 92 -2.92 22.51 -11.41
CA LEU A 92 -2.12 23.61 -11.92
C LEU A 92 -2.75 24.98 -11.62
N LEU A 93 -4.06 25.09 -11.76
CA LEU A 93 -4.77 26.34 -11.43
C LEU A 93 -4.57 26.69 -9.95
N GLU A 94 -4.71 25.72 -9.03
CA GLU A 94 -4.45 25.91 -7.60
C GLU A 94 -2.99 26.31 -7.34
N THR A 95 -2.05 25.70 -8.06
CA THR A 95 -0.62 26.02 -7.96
C THR A 95 -0.34 27.46 -8.40
N VAL A 96 -0.89 27.88 -9.53
CA VAL A 96 -0.73 29.25 -10.06
C VAL A 96 -1.37 30.26 -9.10
N THR A 97 -2.52 29.95 -8.54
CA THR A 97 -3.21 30.81 -7.57
C THR A 97 -2.39 30.99 -6.29
N ALA A 98 -1.82 29.89 -5.76
CA ALA A 98 -0.95 29.94 -4.60
C ALA A 98 0.34 30.75 -4.87
N GLN A 99 0.96 30.60 -6.05
CA GLN A 99 2.12 31.38 -6.44
C GLN A 99 1.83 32.86 -6.65
N ALA A 100 0.66 33.19 -7.17
CA ALA A 100 0.24 34.58 -7.32
C ALA A 100 0.04 35.26 -5.95
N ALA A 101 -0.42 34.51 -4.95
CA ALA A 101 -0.58 35.00 -3.59
C ALA A 101 0.76 35.18 -2.86
N VAL A 102 1.71 34.23 -3.06
CA VAL A 102 3.02 34.23 -2.39
C VAL A 102 4.11 33.84 -3.38
N ALA A 103 4.93 34.81 -3.74
CA ALA A 103 5.98 34.62 -4.78
C ALA A 103 7.04 33.56 -4.44
N SER A 104 7.21 33.18 -3.16
CA SER A 104 8.16 32.16 -2.70
C SER A 104 7.41 30.92 -2.22
N THR A 105 6.61 30.30 -3.12
CA THR A 105 5.86 29.07 -2.84
C THR A 105 6.69 27.85 -3.25
N GLU A 106 6.87 26.92 -2.29
CA GLU A 106 7.41 25.58 -2.54
C GLU A 106 6.26 24.65 -2.98
N LEU A 107 6.45 23.89 -4.07
CA LEU A 107 5.51 22.86 -4.51
C LEU A 107 6.12 21.48 -4.28
N LEU A 108 5.49 20.71 -3.41
CA LEU A 108 5.82 19.33 -3.11
C LEU A 108 4.72 18.40 -3.61
N VAL A 109 5.12 17.29 -4.19
CA VAL A 109 4.21 16.24 -4.68
C VAL A 109 4.59 14.93 -4.02
N PHE A 110 3.61 14.29 -3.38
CA PHE A 110 3.74 12.94 -2.82
C PHE A 110 2.84 12.00 -3.60
N HIS A 111 3.41 10.91 -4.10
CA HIS A 111 2.68 9.86 -4.78
C HIS A 111 3.32 8.50 -4.54
N ASN A 112 2.57 7.45 -4.79
CA ASN A 112 3.08 6.10 -4.73
C ASN A 112 3.56 5.65 -6.12
N GLN A 113 4.67 4.94 -6.14
CA GLN A 113 5.24 4.33 -7.33
C GLN A 113 5.45 2.84 -7.10
N SER A 114 5.20 2.02 -8.13
CA SER A 114 5.53 0.59 -8.08
C SER A 114 7.04 0.40 -8.25
N ALA A 115 7.68 -0.20 -7.25
CA ALA A 115 9.07 -0.64 -7.36
C ALA A 115 9.17 -1.98 -8.10
N ALA A 116 10.39 -2.38 -8.51
CA ALA A 116 10.65 -3.57 -9.32
C ALA A 116 10.15 -4.91 -8.69
N ASN A 117 9.90 -4.93 -7.37
CA ASN A 117 9.47 -6.12 -6.62
C ASN A 117 7.98 -6.10 -6.26
N SER A 118 7.13 -5.43 -7.01
CA SER A 118 5.70 -5.25 -6.70
C SER A 118 5.43 -4.60 -5.35
N THR A 119 6.44 -4.02 -4.72
CA THR A 119 6.30 -3.20 -3.52
C THR A 119 5.96 -1.78 -3.91
N VAL A 120 5.11 -1.14 -3.12
CA VAL A 120 4.76 0.26 -3.30
C VAL A 120 5.73 1.11 -2.50
N GLU A 121 6.32 2.09 -3.16
CA GLU A 121 7.22 3.06 -2.56
C GLU A 121 6.62 4.46 -2.64
N VAL A 122 6.70 5.20 -1.54
CA VAL A 122 6.26 6.59 -1.49
C VAL A 122 7.37 7.48 -2.01
N VAL A 123 7.09 8.19 -3.09
CA VAL A 123 8.01 9.12 -3.73
C VAL A 123 7.59 10.56 -3.42
N GLN A 124 8.58 11.38 -3.12
CA GLN A 124 8.44 12.81 -2.89
C GLN A 124 9.20 13.57 -3.94
N HIS A 125 8.53 14.47 -4.65
CA HIS A 125 9.16 15.37 -5.61
C HIS A 125 8.94 16.82 -5.22
N ARG A 126 10.02 17.61 -5.22
CA ARG A 126 9.93 19.06 -5.16
C ARG A 126 9.95 19.61 -6.57
N LEU A 127 8.81 20.13 -7.02
CA LEU A 127 8.66 20.69 -8.36
C LEU A 127 9.02 22.17 -8.42
N LEU A 128 8.83 22.90 -7.32
CA LEU A 128 9.20 24.30 -7.19
C LEU A 128 9.80 24.57 -5.81
N PRO A 129 10.71 25.55 -5.70
CA PRO A 129 11.36 26.31 -6.78
C PRO A 129 12.30 25.43 -7.61
N LEU A 130 12.53 25.80 -8.86
CA LEU A 130 13.55 25.18 -9.72
C LEU A 130 14.92 25.59 -9.18
N ASP A 131 15.56 24.68 -8.45
CA ASP A 131 16.77 24.97 -7.71
C ASP A 131 18.04 24.96 -8.58
N ALA A 132 19.18 25.32 -7.96
CA ALA A 132 20.47 25.33 -8.63
C ALA A 132 20.88 23.93 -9.12
N HIS A 133 20.53 22.87 -8.39
CA HIS A 133 20.83 21.50 -8.77
C HIS A 133 20.09 21.09 -10.07
N TRP A 134 18.80 21.41 -10.17
CA TRP A 134 18.03 21.20 -11.40
C TRP A 134 18.62 21.95 -12.58
N ARG A 135 19.01 23.23 -12.39
CA ARG A 135 19.67 24.01 -13.44
C ARG A 135 21.02 23.44 -13.86
N GLN A 136 21.83 22.98 -12.90
CA GLN A 136 23.10 22.34 -13.19
C GLN A 136 22.95 21.04 -13.97
N ALA A 137 21.95 20.20 -13.62
CA ALA A 137 21.65 18.99 -14.36
C ALA A 137 21.26 19.28 -15.81
N LEU A 138 20.43 20.31 -16.06
CA LEU A 138 20.08 20.75 -17.41
C LEU A 138 21.26 21.34 -18.20
N ILE A 139 22.18 22.05 -17.54
CA ILE A 139 23.37 22.62 -18.19
C ILE A 139 24.39 21.54 -18.52
N ALA A 140 24.45 20.47 -17.71
CA ALA A 140 25.36 19.35 -17.95
C ALA A 140 24.92 18.50 -19.15
N ASP A 141 23.66 18.57 -19.54
CA ASP A 141 23.13 17.87 -20.72
C ASP A 141 23.59 18.62 -22.00
N PRO A 142 24.40 18.00 -22.87
CA PRO A 142 24.92 18.67 -24.04
C PRO A 142 23.81 19.05 -24.99
N TRP A 143 23.83 20.29 -25.49
CA TRP A 143 22.88 20.72 -26.49
C TRP A 143 23.00 19.86 -27.75
N PRO A 144 21.90 19.25 -28.25
CA PRO A 144 21.94 18.19 -29.28
C PRO A 144 22.38 18.67 -30.66
N THR A 145 22.47 19.99 -30.88
CA THR A 145 22.82 20.59 -32.17
C THR A 145 23.91 21.66 -32.02
N ARG A 146 24.54 22.03 -33.15
CA ARG A 146 25.50 23.13 -33.19
C ARG A 146 24.84 24.51 -33.29
N SER A 147 23.55 24.58 -33.50
CA SER A 147 22.79 25.82 -33.63
C SER A 147 22.10 26.15 -32.31
N LEU A 148 22.24 27.39 -31.85
CA LEU A 148 21.49 27.88 -30.68
C LEU A 148 20.00 28.03 -31.03
N PRO A 149 19.06 27.69 -30.11
CA PRO A 149 17.66 27.91 -30.33
C PRO A 149 17.33 29.40 -30.42
N GLN A 150 16.51 29.75 -31.37
CA GLN A 150 15.98 31.11 -31.47
C GLN A 150 14.65 31.16 -30.71
N VAL A 151 14.55 32.09 -29.75
CA VAL A 151 13.30 32.34 -29.04
C VAL A 151 12.50 33.35 -29.85
N VAL A 152 11.32 32.95 -30.35
CA VAL A 152 10.36 33.83 -31.02
C VAL A 152 9.42 34.40 -29.98
N GLY A 153 9.45 35.71 -29.77
CA GLY A 153 8.72 36.38 -28.69
C GLY A 153 9.59 36.77 -27.51
N GLY A 154 8.99 37.04 -26.37
CA GLY A 154 9.75 37.42 -25.14
C GLY A 154 10.32 36.21 -24.43
N ALA A 155 11.61 36.24 -24.09
CA ALA A 155 12.26 35.13 -23.38
C ALA A 155 11.58 34.79 -22.04
N ALA A 156 11.07 35.77 -21.31
CA ALA A 156 10.36 35.57 -20.04
C ALA A 156 9.00 34.87 -20.24
N GLU A 157 8.29 35.14 -21.31
CA GLU A 157 7.01 34.52 -21.64
C GLU A 157 7.24 33.06 -22.06
N THR A 158 8.22 32.82 -22.92
CA THR A 158 8.60 31.47 -23.34
C THR A 158 9.03 30.61 -22.15
N LEU A 159 9.85 31.17 -21.25
CA LEU A 159 10.27 30.45 -20.03
C LEU A 159 9.05 30.12 -19.14
N ARG A 160 8.11 31.05 -18.98
CA ARG A 160 6.90 30.81 -18.18
C ARG A 160 6.05 29.67 -18.76
N THR A 161 5.91 29.65 -20.08
CA THR A 161 5.19 28.57 -20.79
C THR A 161 5.90 27.23 -20.61
N LEU A 162 7.23 27.19 -20.79
CA LEU A 162 8.01 25.95 -20.58
C LEU A 162 7.96 25.44 -19.14
N VAL A 163 7.97 26.32 -18.15
CA VAL A 163 7.79 25.92 -16.74
C VAL A 163 6.38 25.38 -16.53
N GLY A 164 5.36 25.97 -17.14
CA GLY A 164 3.98 25.46 -17.11
C GLY A 164 3.87 24.05 -17.68
N GLU A 165 4.48 23.80 -18.85
CA GLU A 165 4.54 22.48 -19.47
C GLU A 165 5.31 21.46 -18.61
N TYR A 166 6.44 21.86 -18.03
CA TYR A 166 7.20 21.02 -17.10
C TYR A 166 6.35 20.59 -15.90
N LEU A 167 5.62 21.53 -15.29
CA LEU A 167 4.74 21.23 -14.16
C LEU A 167 3.59 20.31 -14.59
N PHE A 168 3.00 20.56 -15.77
CA PHE A 168 1.94 19.72 -16.31
C PHE A 168 2.41 18.28 -16.49
N VAL A 169 3.54 18.06 -17.16
CA VAL A 169 4.09 16.73 -17.41
C VAL A 169 4.48 16.04 -16.11
N SER A 170 5.07 16.77 -15.17
CA SER A 170 5.48 16.21 -13.87
C SER A 170 4.27 15.77 -13.03
N LEU A 171 3.22 16.58 -12.96
CA LEU A 171 1.97 16.23 -12.25
C LEU A 171 1.21 15.10 -12.96
N PHE A 172 1.18 15.12 -14.29
CA PHE A 172 0.58 14.04 -15.07
C PHE A 172 1.26 12.70 -14.80
N ARG A 173 2.60 12.71 -14.80
CA ARG A 173 3.41 11.54 -14.50
C ARG A 173 3.14 11.03 -13.08
N ALA A 174 3.17 11.89 -12.07
CA ALA A 174 2.91 11.53 -10.68
C ALA A 174 1.52 10.91 -10.50
N CYS A 175 0.50 11.50 -11.15
CA CYS A 175 -0.86 10.97 -11.14
C CYS A 175 -0.95 9.60 -11.83
N ALA A 176 -0.31 9.42 -12.98
CA ALA A 176 -0.30 8.16 -13.73
C ALA A 176 0.43 7.05 -12.95
N GLU A 177 1.58 7.35 -12.37
CA GLU A 177 2.34 6.42 -11.53
C GLU A 177 1.55 6.01 -10.27
N SER A 178 0.88 6.98 -9.62
CA SER A 178 0.01 6.70 -8.47
C SER A 178 -1.16 5.80 -8.86
N LEU A 179 -1.83 6.06 -9.96
CA LEU A 179 -2.95 5.26 -10.46
C LEU A 179 -2.51 3.83 -10.82
N ALA A 180 -1.36 3.67 -11.47
CA ALA A 180 -0.80 2.37 -11.81
C ALA A 180 -0.45 1.58 -10.53
N SER A 181 0.17 2.25 -9.56
CA SER A 181 0.56 1.67 -8.27
C SER A 181 -0.67 1.30 -7.42
N GLU A 182 -1.72 2.10 -7.43
CA GLU A 182 -3.00 1.80 -6.78
C GLU A 182 -3.62 0.51 -7.31
N ASN A 183 -3.69 0.36 -8.64
CA ASN A 183 -4.24 -0.83 -9.28
C ASN A 183 -3.38 -2.08 -9.00
N ALA A 184 -2.06 -1.95 -9.02
CA ALA A 184 -1.15 -3.04 -8.65
C ALA A 184 -1.34 -3.47 -7.19
N SER A 185 -1.47 -2.51 -6.26
CA SER A 185 -1.72 -2.78 -4.84
C SER A 185 -3.07 -3.46 -4.62
N ARG A 186 -4.10 -3.04 -5.36
CA ARG A 186 -5.43 -3.64 -5.31
C ARG A 186 -5.41 -5.08 -5.80
N LEU A 187 -4.75 -5.33 -6.92
CA LEU A 187 -4.59 -6.69 -7.46
C LEU A 187 -3.91 -7.60 -6.44
N ALA A 188 -2.78 -7.19 -5.90
CA ALA A 188 -2.05 -7.97 -4.90
C ALA A 188 -2.85 -8.18 -3.59
N ALA A 189 -3.70 -7.22 -3.19
CA ALA A 189 -4.57 -7.38 -2.03
C ALA A 189 -5.70 -8.38 -2.30
N MET A 190 -6.28 -8.36 -3.50
CA MET A 190 -7.33 -9.29 -3.92
C MET A 190 -6.81 -10.71 -4.09
N GLU A 191 -5.61 -10.90 -4.66
CA GLU A 191 -4.96 -12.21 -4.77
C GLU A 191 -4.71 -12.85 -3.40
N ARG A 192 -4.23 -12.06 -2.43
CA ARG A 192 -4.06 -12.54 -1.05
C ARG A 192 -5.40 -12.91 -0.39
N ALA A 193 -6.45 -12.11 -0.62
CA ALA A 193 -7.78 -12.41 -0.11
C ALA A 193 -8.34 -13.71 -0.70
N ASP A 194 -8.15 -13.95 -1.98
CA ASP A 194 -8.58 -15.18 -2.67
C ASP A 194 -7.88 -16.42 -2.10
N GLN A 195 -6.57 -16.34 -1.87
CA GLN A 195 -5.81 -17.40 -1.21
C GLN A 195 -6.34 -17.69 0.19
N ASN A 196 -6.53 -16.66 1.02
CA ASN A 196 -7.06 -16.81 2.38
C ASN A 196 -8.47 -17.43 2.39
N ILE A 197 -9.33 -17.05 1.44
CA ILE A 197 -10.67 -17.63 1.29
C ILE A 197 -10.57 -19.11 0.93
N SER A 198 -9.68 -19.47 0.02
CA SER A 198 -9.46 -20.86 -0.39
C SER A 198 -9.00 -21.73 0.79
N GLU A 199 -8.04 -21.26 1.57
CA GLU A 199 -7.56 -21.96 2.78
C GLU A 199 -8.65 -22.11 3.85
N LEU A 200 -9.47 -21.05 4.04
CA LEU A 200 -10.59 -21.09 4.98
C LEU A 200 -11.65 -22.10 4.55
N LEU A 201 -11.99 -22.15 3.26
CA LEU A 201 -12.93 -23.12 2.71
C LEU A 201 -12.44 -24.57 2.89
N GLU A 202 -11.16 -24.82 2.70
CA GLU A 202 -10.56 -26.14 2.93
C GLU A 202 -10.63 -26.54 4.41
N THR A 203 -10.30 -25.62 5.30
CA THR A 203 -10.40 -25.81 6.75
C THR A 203 -11.84 -26.10 7.18
N LEU A 204 -12.81 -25.35 6.65
CA LEU A 204 -14.24 -25.56 6.95
C LEU A 204 -14.75 -26.90 6.44
N ARG A 205 -14.34 -27.32 5.23
CA ARG A 205 -14.67 -28.64 4.68
C ARG A 205 -14.11 -29.77 5.54
N SER A 206 -12.86 -29.64 5.99
CA SER A 206 -12.24 -30.61 6.87
C SER A 206 -12.98 -30.73 8.20
N ARG A 207 -13.31 -29.60 8.85
CA ARG A 207 -14.12 -29.59 10.09
C ARG A 207 -15.50 -30.16 9.90
N PHE A 208 -16.18 -29.83 8.82
CA PHE A 208 -17.48 -30.41 8.50
C PHE A 208 -17.42 -31.93 8.39
N ASN A 209 -16.41 -32.48 7.68
CA ASN A 209 -16.23 -33.91 7.53
C ASN A 209 -15.93 -34.59 8.89
N GLN A 210 -15.11 -33.97 9.72
CA GLN A 210 -14.84 -34.48 11.08
C GLN A 210 -16.10 -34.52 11.94
N LEU A 211 -16.89 -33.43 11.97
CA LEU A 211 -18.15 -33.38 12.72
C LEU A 211 -19.15 -34.41 12.21
N ARG A 212 -19.24 -34.57 10.89
CA ARG A 212 -20.12 -35.61 10.30
C ARG A 212 -19.66 -37.00 10.68
N GLN A 213 -18.35 -37.30 10.68
CA GLN A 213 -17.80 -38.60 11.10
C GLN A 213 -18.04 -38.85 12.58
N SER A 214 -17.84 -37.83 13.44
CA SER A 214 -18.11 -37.94 14.89
C SER A 214 -19.60 -38.22 15.13
N GLY A 215 -20.53 -37.52 14.46
CA GLY A 215 -21.96 -37.75 14.61
C GLY A 215 -22.37 -39.15 14.19
N ILE A 216 -21.87 -39.65 13.05
CA ILE A 216 -22.10 -41.05 12.63
C ILE A 216 -21.52 -42.02 13.64
N GLY A 217 -20.34 -41.74 14.22
CA GLY A 217 -19.73 -42.57 15.25
C GLY A 217 -20.54 -42.61 16.53
N GLU A 218 -21.11 -41.50 16.99
CA GLU A 218 -21.99 -41.43 18.17
C GLU A 218 -23.28 -42.20 17.94
N GLU A 219 -23.94 -42.02 16.79
CA GLU A 219 -25.15 -42.80 16.44
C GLU A 219 -24.86 -44.29 16.40
N LEU A 220 -23.71 -44.70 15.83
CA LEU A 220 -23.31 -46.13 15.82
C LEU A 220 -23.08 -46.67 17.22
N PHE A 221 -22.42 -45.88 18.09
CA PHE A 221 -22.16 -46.26 19.45
C PHE A 221 -23.42 -46.39 20.29
N ASP A 222 -24.40 -45.53 20.10
CA ASP A 222 -25.71 -45.60 20.71
C ASP A 222 -26.49 -46.86 20.29
N VAL A 223 -26.42 -47.21 18.98
CA VAL A 223 -27.03 -48.45 18.47
C VAL A 223 -26.37 -49.70 19.07
N ILE A 224 -25.05 -49.76 19.14
CA ILE A 224 -24.27 -50.88 19.72
C ILE A 224 -24.58 -51.01 21.21
N SER A 225 -24.56 -49.92 21.95
CA SER A 225 -24.86 -49.91 23.39
C SER A 225 -26.28 -50.31 23.69
N GLY A 226 -27.24 -49.89 22.84
CA GLY A 226 -28.64 -50.32 22.90
C GLY A 226 -28.81 -51.83 22.62
N PHE A 227 -28.07 -52.36 21.65
CA PHE A 227 -28.07 -53.79 21.33
C PHE A 227 -27.45 -54.64 22.46
N GLU A 228 -26.32 -54.21 23.03
CA GLU A 228 -25.68 -54.88 24.19
C GLU A 228 -26.59 -54.87 25.43
N ALA A 229 -27.36 -53.80 25.67
CA ALA A 229 -28.29 -53.70 26.79
C ALA A 229 -29.50 -54.62 26.62
N LEU A 230 -29.90 -54.95 25.38
CA LEU A 230 -31.04 -55.82 25.01
C LEU A 230 -30.62 -57.28 24.92
N THR A 231 -29.31 -57.65 24.96
CA THR A 231 -28.83 -59.03 24.86
C THR A 231 -28.27 -59.50 26.25
N PRO A 232 -29.11 -59.96 27.19
CA PRO A 232 -28.68 -60.37 28.55
C PRO A 232 -28.14 -61.79 28.64
N ALA A 233 -27.41 -62.32 27.67
CA ALA A 233 -26.97 -63.69 27.71
C ALA A 233 -25.61 -63.96 27.12
N ALA A 234 -24.54 -63.49 27.75
CA ALA A 234 -23.21 -64.09 27.61
C ALA A 234 -22.28 -63.73 28.78
N ARG A 235 -22.84 -63.65 29.97
CA ARG A 235 -22.02 -63.56 31.21
C ARG A 235 -22.10 -64.88 31.99
N GLU A 236 -21.61 -65.99 31.39
CA GLU A 236 -21.16 -67.16 32.19
C GLU A 236 -19.95 -67.82 31.53
N LYS A 237 -18.87 -67.74 32.33
CA LYS A 237 -17.68 -68.55 32.42
C LYS A 237 -16.50 -68.31 31.49
N PRO A 238 -15.40 -67.91 32.07
CA PRO A 238 -14.42 -68.96 32.36
C PRO A 238 -13.67 -68.77 33.74
N ALA A 239 -14.28 -69.28 34.80
CA ALA A 239 -13.53 -69.41 36.07
C ALA A 239 -12.97 -70.83 36.30
N ALA A 240 -13.06 -71.71 35.30
CA ALA A 240 -12.55 -73.09 35.46
C ALA A 240 -11.22 -73.39 34.77
N ALA A 241 -10.71 -72.51 33.90
CA ALA A 241 -9.43 -72.79 33.25
C ALA A 241 -8.19 -72.24 33.94
N GLN A 242 -8.31 -71.42 34.99
CA GLN A 242 -7.16 -70.88 35.72
C GLN A 242 -6.71 -71.73 36.88
N ARG A 243 -7.39 -72.81 37.28
CA ARG A 243 -6.97 -73.75 38.37
C ARG A 243 -6.14 -74.94 37.90
N ALA A 244 -6.02 -75.18 36.61
CA ALA A 244 -5.25 -76.29 36.05
C ALA A 244 -3.82 -75.91 35.65
N ALA A 245 -3.47 -74.66 35.53
CA ALA A 245 -2.12 -74.20 35.13
C ALA A 245 -1.17 -73.90 36.26
N SER A 246 -1.63 -73.86 37.53
CA SER A 246 -0.80 -73.60 38.68
C SER A 246 -0.24 -74.83 39.43
N ARG A 247 -0.30 -76.03 38.83
CA ARG A 247 0.11 -77.29 39.46
C ARG A 247 1.28 -78.00 38.78
N VAL A 248 1.95 -77.43 37.78
CA VAL A 248 2.97 -78.13 37.01
C VAL A 248 4.36 -77.47 37.06
N THR A 249 4.59 -76.49 37.85
CA THR A 249 5.98 -75.95 37.99
C THR A 249 6.34 -75.76 39.43
N ALA A 250 6.49 -76.92 40.17
CA ALA A 250 7.25 -76.96 41.36
C ALA A 250 8.04 -78.27 41.31
N SER A 251 9.29 -78.23 40.90
CA SER A 251 10.38 -79.07 41.39
C SER A 251 11.75 -78.62 40.90
N PRO A 252 12.73 -78.87 41.69
CA PRO A 252 13.91 -78.02 41.81
C PRO A 252 15.15 -78.72 41.21
N HIS A 253 16.16 -77.98 41.00
CA HIS A 253 17.58 -78.36 41.03
C HIS A 253 18.37 -77.25 40.36
N GLY A 254 19.38 -76.68 40.93
CA GLY A 254 20.48 -77.27 41.67
C GLY A 254 21.73 -76.85 40.97
N ASP A 255 22.44 -75.93 41.58
CA ASP A 255 23.89 -75.97 41.75
C ASP A 255 24.88 -75.86 40.54
N GLN A 256 25.92 -75.05 40.85
CA GLN A 256 27.28 -75.03 40.30
C GLN A 256 27.46 -74.34 38.94
N THR A 257 28.22 -73.33 38.78
CA THR A 257 29.51 -72.83 39.34
C THR A 257 29.61 -71.34 38.99
#